data_7e77b683aee363eb8641022eb874dced
#
_entry.id   7e77b683aee363eb8641022eb874dced
#
_cell.length_a   1.000
_cell.length_b   1.000
_cell.length_c   1.000
_cell.angle_alpha   90.00
_cell.angle_beta   90.00
_cell.angle_gamma   90.00
#
_symmetry.space_group_name_H-M   'P 1'
#
loop_
_entity.id
_entity.type
_entity.pdbx_description
1 polymer ?
#
loop_
_entity_poly.entity_id
_entity_poly.type
_entity_poly.pdbx_seq_one_letter_code
_entity_poly.pdbx_strand_id
1 'polypeptide(L)'
;NGTVKAFGRSNYGQLGQGNTATIGDNANEMGDNLAPVDLGSGRTAIAVASGIYHSVAILDNGTVKAWGSNSYGQLGQGSSANIGDGANEMGDNLAAIDLGSGRTATAVAAGYYHTVALLDNGTVKAWGQNNYGQLGQGNTTNIGDNANEMGDNLTAIDLGSGRTATAIAAGLYSTAAVLDDGTVKIWGYNAYGQLGQGTSPNNIGDNANEMG
;
A
#
# COMPACT_ATOMS: atom_id res chain seq x y z
N ASN A 1 -21.04 -0.50 -9.06
CA ASN A 1 -21.35 -1.64 -8.22
C ASN A 1 -20.19 -2.09 -7.31
N GLY A 2 -19.01 -1.41 -7.39
CA GLY A 2 -17.84 -1.67 -6.55
C GLY A 2 -17.09 -2.98 -6.82
N THR A 3 -17.32 -3.63 -7.97
CA THR A 3 -16.51 -4.78 -8.40
C THR A 3 -15.16 -4.30 -8.94
N VAL A 4 -14.10 -5.06 -8.68
CA VAL A 4 -12.75 -4.82 -9.20
C VAL A 4 -12.46 -5.85 -10.28
N LYS A 5 -11.96 -5.40 -11.42
CA LYS A 5 -11.40 -6.26 -12.46
C LYS A 5 -9.96 -5.84 -12.69
N ALA A 6 -9.06 -6.81 -12.75
CA ALA A 6 -7.63 -6.58 -12.92
C ALA A 6 -7.10 -7.35 -14.14
N PHE A 7 -6.22 -6.74 -14.89
CA PHE A 7 -5.60 -7.32 -16.09
C PHE A 7 -4.17 -6.84 -16.25
N GLY A 8 -3.40 -7.51 -17.06
CA GLY A 8 -1.99 -7.29 -17.25
C GLY A 8 -1.16 -8.45 -16.69
N ARG A 9 0.06 -8.16 -16.28
CA ARG A 9 1.01 -9.14 -15.75
C ARG A 9 0.62 -9.61 -14.35
N SER A 10 0.76 -10.93 -14.06
CA SER A 10 0.42 -11.53 -12.76
C SER A 10 1.48 -12.46 -12.18
N ASN A 11 2.77 -12.26 -12.44
CA ASN A 11 3.84 -13.17 -11.99
C ASN A 11 3.88 -13.41 -10.47
N TYR A 12 3.21 -12.58 -9.68
CA TYR A 12 3.15 -12.63 -8.23
C TYR A 12 1.71 -12.64 -7.69
N GLY A 13 0.71 -12.93 -8.55
CA GLY A 13 -0.69 -12.93 -8.14
C GLY A 13 -1.33 -11.54 -8.03
N GLN A 14 -0.69 -10.47 -8.54
CA GLN A 14 -1.17 -9.09 -8.41
C GLN A 14 -2.51 -8.82 -9.10
N LEU A 15 -3.01 -9.73 -9.94
CA LEU A 15 -4.36 -9.66 -10.51
C LEU A 15 -5.43 -10.25 -9.58
N GLY A 16 -5.05 -10.98 -8.51
CA GLY A 16 -5.97 -11.56 -7.53
C GLY A 16 -6.89 -12.64 -8.10
N GLN A 17 -6.42 -13.40 -9.08
CA GLN A 17 -7.18 -14.47 -9.74
C GLN A 17 -6.81 -15.87 -9.22
N GLY A 18 -6.02 -15.95 -8.13
CA GLY A 18 -5.57 -17.22 -7.56
C GLY A 18 -4.60 -17.99 -8.46
N ASN A 19 -3.89 -17.27 -9.32
CA ASN A 19 -2.87 -17.83 -10.21
C ASN A 19 -1.92 -16.72 -10.71
N THR A 20 -0.89 -17.13 -11.47
CA THR A 20 0.13 -16.22 -12.01
C THR A 20 -0.01 -15.96 -13.52
N ALA A 21 -1.17 -16.26 -14.11
CA ALA A 21 -1.40 -16.04 -15.53
C ALA A 21 -1.54 -14.54 -15.84
N THR A 22 -0.90 -14.08 -16.91
CA THR A 22 -1.16 -12.78 -17.51
C THR A 22 -2.55 -12.77 -18.12
N ILE A 23 -3.28 -11.68 -18.02
CA ILE A 23 -4.64 -11.51 -18.56
C ILE A 23 -4.68 -10.24 -19.41
N GLY A 24 -5.31 -10.33 -20.58
CA GLY A 24 -5.47 -9.22 -21.52
C GLY A 24 -4.47 -9.23 -22.67
N ASP A 25 -3.63 -10.25 -22.75
CA ASP A 25 -2.66 -10.46 -23.84
C ASP A 25 -3.19 -11.44 -24.90
N ASN A 26 -4.32 -12.12 -24.66
CA ASN A 26 -4.96 -13.00 -25.60
C ASN A 26 -6.40 -12.55 -25.93
N ALA A 27 -6.92 -13.07 -27.05
CA ALA A 27 -8.30 -12.83 -27.44
C ALA A 27 -9.29 -13.44 -26.41
N ASN A 28 -10.42 -12.76 -26.20
CA ASN A 28 -11.51 -13.18 -25.33
C ASN A 28 -11.19 -13.22 -23.81
N GLU A 29 -10.13 -12.57 -23.34
CA GLU A 29 -9.83 -12.49 -21.90
C GLU A 29 -10.50 -11.28 -21.21
N MET A 30 -11.01 -10.32 -21.99
CA MET A 30 -11.56 -9.06 -21.48
C MET A 30 -13.09 -9.04 -21.49
N GLY A 31 -13.68 -7.94 -21.02
CA GLY A 31 -15.13 -7.74 -21.00
C GLY A 31 -15.83 -8.65 -19.99
N ASP A 32 -16.84 -9.39 -20.48
CA ASP A 32 -17.62 -10.31 -19.64
C ASP A 32 -16.83 -11.57 -19.26
N ASN A 33 -15.81 -11.91 -20.02
CA ASN A 33 -14.93 -13.05 -19.73
C ASN A 33 -13.91 -12.76 -18.63
N LEU A 34 -13.62 -11.48 -18.34
CA LEU A 34 -12.72 -11.12 -17.25
C LEU A 34 -13.46 -11.26 -15.92
N ALA A 35 -13.05 -12.25 -15.12
CA ALA A 35 -13.59 -12.46 -13.80
C ALA A 35 -13.29 -11.28 -12.86
N PRO A 36 -14.20 -10.87 -11.99
CA PRO A 36 -13.91 -9.91 -10.95
C PRO A 36 -12.94 -10.52 -9.90
N VAL A 37 -12.16 -9.65 -9.26
CA VAL A 37 -11.36 -10.03 -8.09
C VAL A 37 -12.29 -10.36 -6.94
N ASP A 38 -12.09 -11.51 -6.30
CA ASP A 38 -12.85 -11.88 -5.10
C ASP A 38 -12.31 -11.12 -3.89
N LEU A 39 -13.13 -10.25 -3.33
CA LEU A 39 -12.83 -9.44 -2.15
C LEU A 39 -13.48 -9.97 -0.86
N GLY A 40 -14.24 -11.06 -0.97
CA GLY A 40 -14.98 -11.67 0.12
C GLY A 40 -16.50 -11.45 0.03
N SER A 41 -17.23 -12.28 0.75
CA SER A 41 -18.69 -12.34 0.71
C SER A 41 -19.33 -11.01 1.10
N GLY A 42 -20.14 -10.45 0.18
CA GLY A 42 -20.88 -9.21 0.39
C GLY A 42 -20.00 -7.96 0.46
N ARG A 43 -18.72 -8.03 0.05
CA ARG A 43 -17.82 -6.88 0.03
C ARG A 43 -17.69 -6.28 -1.36
N THR A 44 -17.56 -4.95 -1.38
CA THR A 44 -17.26 -4.16 -2.58
C THR A 44 -16.10 -3.23 -2.30
N ALA A 45 -15.34 -2.87 -3.33
CA ALA A 45 -14.29 -1.87 -3.21
C ALA A 45 -14.85 -0.46 -3.40
N ILE A 46 -14.37 0.48 -2.59
CA ILE A 46 -14.63 1.91 -2.73
C ILE A 46 -13.41 2.67 -3.28
N ALA A 47 -12.22 2.09 -3.13
CA ALA A 47 -10.98 2.60 -3.72
C ALA A 47 -10.02 1.45 -4.02
N VAL A 48 -9.15 1.64 -5.00
CA VAL A 48 -8.07 0.73 -5.35
C VAL A 48 -6.79 1.51 -5.64
N ALA A 49 -5.65 0.89 -5.33
CA ALA A 49 -4.33 1.37 -5.75
C ALA A 49 -3.51 0.18 -6.25
N SER A 50 -2.66 0.41 -7.24
CA SER A 50 -1.77 -0.61 -7.79
C SER A 50 -0.34 -0.13 -7.72
N GLY A 51 0.50 -0.89 -7.04
CA GLY A 51 1.94 -0.78 -7.15
C GLY A 51 2.45 -1.51 -8.41
N ILE A 52 3.77 -1.69 -8.49
CA ILE A 52 4.34 -2.43 -9.64
C ILE A 52 3.98 -3.91 -9.57
N TYR A 53 3.95 -4.50 -8.38
CA TYR A 53 3.78 -5.95 -8.20
C TYR A 53 2.73 -6.33 -7.17
N HIS A 54 1.97 -5.39 -6.64
CA HIS A 54 0.89 -5.65 -5.71
C HIS A 54 -0.29 -4.72 -5.94
N SER A 55 -1.45 -5.11 -5.45
CA SER A 55 -2.70 -4.38 -5.53
C SER A 55 -3.30 -4.24 -4.15
N VAL A 56 -3.98 -3.14 -3.91
CA VAL A 56 -4.60 -2.78 -2.63
C VAL A 56 -6.02 -2.28 -2.89
N ALA A 57 -6.97 -2.66 -2.04
CA ALA A 57 -8.34 -2.16 -2.10
C ALA A 57 -8.82 -1.72 -0.71
N ILE A 58 -9.53 -0.59 -0.66
CA ILE A 58 -10.37 -0.24 0.49
C ILE A 58 -11.76 -0.79 0.20
N LEU A 59 -12.32 -1.51 1.16
CA LEU A 59 -13.65 -2.08 1.06
C LEU A 59 -14.72 -1.11 1.61
N ASP A 60 -15.97 -1.39 1.32
CA ASP A 60 -17.16 -0.63 1.72
C ASP A 60 -17.30 -0.43 3.23
N ASN A 61 -16.66 -1.26 4.03
CA ASN A 61 -16.60 -1.14 5.49
C ASN A 61 -15.33 -0.44 6.02
N GLY A 62 -14.50 0.12 5.13
CA GLY A 62 -13.25 0.82 5.46
C GLY A 62 -12.06 -0.09 5.79
N THR A 63 -12.22 -1.42 5.70
CA THR A 63 -11.06 -2.33 5.82
C THR A 63 -10.23 -2.34 4.54
N VAL A 64 -8.97 -2.71 4.66
CA VAL A 64 -8.02 -2.77 3.53
C VAL A 64 -7.62 -4.22 3.29
N LYS A 65 -7.58 -4.64 2.04
CA LYS A 65 -7.02 -5.89 1.58
C LYS A 65 -5.94 -5.62 0.54
N ALA A 66 -4.87 -6.42 0.55
CA ALA A 66 -3.79 -6.33 -0.44
C ALA A 66 -3.38 -7.73 -0.91
N TRP A 67 -2.97 -7.82 -2.15
CA TRP A 67 -2.54 -9.06 -2.79
C TRP A 67 -1.45 -8.80 -3.85
N GLY A 68 -0.74 -9.84 -4.25
CA GLY A 68 0.40 -9.77 -5.14
C GLY A 68 1.71 -10.13 -4.43
N SER A 69 2.81 -9.49 -4.85
CA SER A 69 4.14 -9.66 -4.27
C SER A 69 4.20 -9.17 -2.84
N ASN A 70 4.90 -9.92 -1.97
CA ASN A 70 5.06 -9.59 -0.55
C ASN A 70 6.51 -9.72 -0.03
N SER A 71 7.50 -9.75 -0.90
CA SER A 71 8.90 -9.99 -0.51
C SER A 71 9.46 -9.01 0.54
N TYR A 72 8.80 -7.86 0.73
CA TYR A 72 9.19 -6.80 1.67
C TYR A 72 8.07 -6.47 2.67
N GLY A 73 7.03 -7.31 2.79
CA GLY A 73 5.91 -7.05 3.69
C GLY A 73 4.88 -6.04 3.16
N GLN A 74 4.91 -5.68 1.87
CA GLN A 74 4.01 -4.68 1.29
C GLN A 74 2.52 -5.03 1.35
N LEU A 75 2.17 -6.28 1.63
CA LEU A 75 0.78 -6.71 1.87
C LEU A 75 0.34 -6.52 3.34
N GLY A 76 1.28 -6.22 4.28
CA GLY A 76 0.96 -5.96 5.68
C GLY A 76 0.36 -7.17 6.42
N GLN A 77 0.77 -8.39 6.06
CA GLN A 77 0.22 -9.63 6.61
C GLN A 77 1.14 -10.28 7.66
N GLY A 78 2.21 -9.57 8.08
CA GLY A 78 3.17 -10.12 9.04
C GLY A 78 3.96 -11.32 8.50
N SER A 79 4.13 -11.39 7.20
CA SER A 79 4.86 -12.42 6.47
C SER A 79 5.43 -11.87 5.16
N SER A 80 6.29 -12.62 4.50
CA SER A 80 6.82 -12.29 3.17
C SER A 80 6.24 -13.18 2.05
N ALA A 81 5.19 -13.96 2.33
CA ALA A 81 4.53 -14.80 1.33
C ALA A 81 3.66 -13.94 0.40
N ASN A 82 3.74 -14.21 -0.90
CA ASN A 82 2.79 -13.63 -1.86
C ASN A 82 1.37 -14.10 -1.57
N ILE A 83 0.38 -13.37 -2.05
CA ILE A 83 -1.05 -13.71 -1.93
C ILE A 83 -1.74 -13.42 -3.27
N GLY A 84 -2.62 -14.31 -3.70
CA GLY A 84 -3.35 -14.20 -4.96
C GLY A 84 -2.68 -14.93 -6.12
N ASP A 85 -1.52 -15.58 -5.90
CA ASP A 85 -0.82 -16.42 -6.85
C ASP A 85 -1.19 -17.92 -6.72
N GLY A 86 -1.87 -18.30 -5.65
CA GLY A 86 -2.40 -19.63 -5.39
C GLY A 86 -3.90 -19.68 -5.22
N ALA A 87 -4.47 -20.88 -5.36
CA ALA A 87 -5.90 -21.11 -5.16
C ALA A 87 -6.29 -20.88 -3.68
N ASN A 88 -7.50 -20.34 -3.47
CA ASN A 88 -8.09 -20.10 -2.13
C ASN A 88 -7.34 -19.06 -1.27
N GLU A 89 -6.57 -18.18 -1.85
CA GLU A 89 -5.88 -17.09 -1.13
C GLU A 89 -6.69 -15.79 -1.11
N MET A 90 -7.68 -15.65 -1.99
CA MET A 90 -8.51 -14.46 -2.12
C MET A 90 -9.85 -14.63 -1.36
N GLY A 91 -10.73 -13.66 -1.52
CA GLY A 91 -12.07 -13.68 -0.94
C GLY A 91 -12.06 -13.62 0.59
N ASP A 92 -12.85 -14.45 1.23
CA ASP A 92 -12.95 -14.51 2.69
C ASP A 92 -11.68 -15.07 3.35
N ASN A 93 -10.81 -15.75 2.60
CA ASN A 93 -9.53 -16.24 3.09
C ASN A 93 -8.44 -15.15 3.12
N LEU A 94 -8.56 -14.08 2.34
CA LEU A 94 -7.66 -12.95 2.39
C LEU A 94 -7.97 -12.10 3.62
N ALA A 95 -7.08 -12.10 4.59
CA ALA A 95 -7.25 -11.30 5.80
C ALA A 95 -7.21 -9.80 5.49
N ALA A 96 -8.01 -9.02 6.21
CA ALA A 96 -7.88 -7.56 6.20
C ALA A 96 -6.58 -7.15 6.90
N ILE A 97 -5.96 -6.07 6.40
CA ILE A 97 -4.76 -5.49 7.01
C ILE A 97 -5.15 -4.83 8.33
N ASP A 98 -4.39 -5.14 9.38
CA ASP A 98 -4.57 -4.48 10.68
C ASP A 98 -4.00 -3.05 10.62
N LEU A 99 -4.86 -2.06 10.72
CA LEU A 99 -4.52 -0.64 10.74
C LEU A 99 -4.46 -0.04 12.16
N GLY A 100 -4.75 -0.86 13.17
CA GLY A 100 -4.87 -0.45 14.57
C GLY A 100 -6.31 -0.37 15.05
N SER A 101 -6.47 -0.36 16.36
CA SER A 101 -7.76 -0.47 17.04
C SER A 101 -8.73 0.64 16.62
N GLY A 102 -9.86 0.24 16.04
CA GLY A 102 -10.93 1.12 15.61
C GLY A 102 -10.59 2.03 14.43
N ARG A 103 -9.52 1.73 13.68
CA ARG A 103 -9.13 2.53 12.50
C ARG A 103 -9.63 1.93 11.20
N THR A 104 -9.99 2.82 10.29
CA THR A 104 -10.36 2.51 8.91
C THR A 104 -9.53 3.38 7.96
N ALA A 105 -9.35 2.92 6.72
CA ALA A 105 -8.67 3.72 5.71
C ALA A 105 -9.66 4.55 4.90
N THR A 106 -9.28 5.79 4.61
CA THR A 106 -10.00 6.71 3.71
C THR A 106 -9.33 6.84 2.34
N ALA A 107 -8.01 6.60 2.27
CA ALA A 107 -7.26 6.51 1.02
C ALA A 107 -6.12 5.49 1.17
N VAL A 108 -5.72 4.90 0.03
CA VAL A 108 -4.53 4.06 -0.09
C VAL A 108 -3.70 4.48 -1.31
N ALA A 109 -2.40 4.33 -1.20
CA ALA A 109 -1.46 4.49 -2.29
C ALA A 109 -0.45 3.34 -2.27
N ALA A 110 0.06 2.95 -3.44
CA ALA A 110 0.99 1.84 -3.58
C ALA A 110 2.18 2.27 -4.44
N GLY A 111 3.37 2.10 -3.90
CA GLY A 111 4.63 2.35 -4.60
C GLY A 111 5.18 1.09 -5.27
N TYR A 112 6.52 1.03 -5.45
CA TYR A 112 7.14 -0.14 -6.04
C TYR A 112 6.94 -1.39 -5.16
N TYR A 113 7.32 -1.30 -3.88
CA TYR A 113 7.20 -2.36 -2.88
C TYR A 113 6.75 -1.82 -1.52
N HIS A 114 6.01 -0.73 -1.47
CA HIS A 114 5.44 -0.22 -0.23
C HIS A 114 4.01 0.22 -0.42
N THR A 115 3.26 0.22 0.66
CA THR A 115 1.86 0.61 0.73
C THR A 115 1.71 1.71 1.76
N VAL A 116 0.84 2.66 1.47
CA VAL A 116 0.54 3.81 2.33
C VAL A 116 -0.97 3.88 2.52
N ALA A 117 -1.43 4.10 3.75
CA ALA A 117 -2.83 4.32 4.08
C ALA A 117 -3.01 5.65 4.81
N LEU A 118 -3.99 6.43 4.38
CA LEU A 118 -4.54 7.55 5.12
C LEU A 118 -5.72 7.03 5.93
N LEU A 119 -5.68 7.25 7.24
CA LEU A 119 -6.70 6.76 8.16
C LEU A 119 -7.81 7.79 8.39
N ASP A 120 -8.91 7.34 8.96
CA ASP A 120 -10.12 8.12 9.29
C ASP A 120 -9.87 9.30 10.21
N ASN A 121 -8.79 9.29 10.98
CA ASN A 121 -8.37 10.37 11.88
C ASN A 121 -7.30 11.29 11.26
N GLY A 122 -6.99 11.16 9.97
CA GLY A 122 -5.99 11.96 9.27
C GLY A 122 -4.53 11.54 9.51
N THR A 123 -4.28 10.46 10.27
CA THR A 123 -2.93 9.90 10.39
C THR A 123 -2.57 9.06 9.18
N VAL A 124 -1.28 8.94 8.91
CA VAL A 124 -0.75 8.13 7.79
C VAL A 124 0.08 6.99 8.35
N LYS A 125 -0.14 5.79 7.84
CA LYS A 125 0.69 4.61 8.09
C LYS A 125 1.25 4.09 6.78
N ALA A 126 2.49 3.58 6.81
CA ALA A 126 3.13 2.98 5.65
C ALA A 126 3.88 1.71 6.05
N TRP A 127 3.90 0.73 5.15
CA TRP A 127 4.56 -0.56 5.36
C TRP A 127 5.09 -1.11 4.03
N GLY A 128 5.93 -2.14 4.08
CA GLY A 128 6.65 -2.69 2.96
C GLY A 128 8.14 -2.32 3.00
N GLN A 129 8.73 -2.16 1.83
CA GLN A 129 10.14 -1.80 1.67
C GLN A 129 10.46 -0.41 2.22
N ASN A 130 11.62 -0.30 2.91
CA ASN A 130 12.05 0.96 3.52
C ASN A 130 13.53 1.31 3.28
N ASN A 131 14.20 0.72 2.31
CA ASN A 131 15.64 0.92 2.08
C ASN A 131 16.06 2.39 1.87
N TYR A 132 15.11 3.28 1.59
CA TYR A 132 15.33 4.70 1.31
C TYR A 132 14.53 5.62 2.23
N GLY A 133 13.98 5.11 3.33
CA GLY A 133 13.14 5.89 4.24
C GLY A 133 11.72 6.17 3.73
N GLN A 134 11.27 5.48 2.67
CA GLN A 134 9.94 5.70 2.07
C GLN A 134 8.77 5.44 3.00
N LEU A 135 8.98 4.74 4.13
CA LEU A 135 7.97 4.57 5.17
C LEU A 135 7.91 5.74 6.17
N GLY A 136 8.90 6.66 6.16
CA GLY A 136 8.92 7.83 7.04
C GLY A 136 9.06 7.49 8.52
N GLN A 137 9.72 6.39 8.87
CA GLN A 137 9.86 5.89 10.24
C GLN A 137 11.20 6.28 10.90
N GLY A 138 11.99 7.13 10.25
CA GLY A 138 13.30 7.55 10.75
C GLY A 138 14.34 6.41 10.79
N ASN A 139 14.16 5.41 9.94
CA ASN A 139 15.07 4.27 9.78
C ASN A 139 14.87 3.62 8.40
N THR A 140 15.62 2.56 8.11
CA THR A 140 15.54 1.82 6.83
C THR A 140 15.03 0.39 6.98
N THR A 141 14.36 0.06 8.09
CA THR A 141 13.80 -1.27 8.35
C THR A 141 12.49 -1.46 7.60
N ASN A 142 12.32 -2.57 6.89
CA ASN A 142 11.03 -2.96 6.32
C ASN A 142 10.00 -3.22 7.42
N ILE A 143 8.72 -3.09 7.11
CA ILE A 143 7.62 -3.29 8.05
C ILE A 143 6.51 -4.08 7.35
N GLY A 144 5.90 -5.02 8.06
CA GLY A 144 4.80 -5.85 7.57
C GLY A 144 5.24 -7.23 7.09
N ASP A 145 6.55 -7.52 7.09
CA ASP A 145 7.13 -8.82 6.75
C ASP A 145 7.30 -9.75 7.95
N ASN A 146 7.18 -9.24 9.18
CA ASN A 146 7.21 -10.04 10.40
C ASN A 146 5.94 -9.86 11.24
N ALA A 147 5.67 -10.86 12.08
CA ALA A 147 4.55 -10.81 13.00
C ALA A 147 4.66 -9.61 13.98
N ASN A 148 3.52 -9.04 14.36
CA ASN A 148 3.40 -7.93 15.30
C ASN A 148 4.00 -6.59 14.85
N GLU A 149 4.21 -6.39 13.56
CA GLU A 149 4.68 -5.10 13.03
C GLU A 149 3.53 -4.16 12.62
N MET A 150 2.33 -4.71 12.44
CA MET A 150 1.14 -3.97 12.00
C MET A 150 0.24 -3.56 13.18
N GLY A 151 -0.91 -3.00 12.88
CA GLY A 151 -1.89 -2.63 13.87
C GLY A 151 -1.43 -1.48 14.77
N ASP A 152 -1.69 -1.59 16.06
CA ASP A 152 -1.29 -0.57 17.05
C ASP A 152 0.24 -0.51 17.25
N ASN A 153 0.98 -1.52 16.82
CA ASN A 153 2.45 -1.52 16.85
C ASN A 153 3.07 -0.71 15.71
N LEU A 154 2.37 -0.52 14.59
CA LEU A 154 2.82 0.34 13.50
C LEU A 154 2.60 1.80 13.86
N THR A 155 3.70 2.52 14.10
CA THR A 155 3.64 3.94 14.41
C THR A 155 3.14 4.76 13.22
N ALA A 156 2.25 5.71 13.45
CA ALA A 156 1.87 6.68 12.43
C ALA A 156 3.08 7.56 12.06
N ILE A 157 3.14 7.97 10.80
CA ILE A 157 4.20 8.84 10.29
C ILE A 157 4.07 10.22 10.97
N ASP A 158 5.18 10.75 11.47
CA ASP A 158 5.21 12.09 12.04
C ASP A 158 5.12 13.14 10.93
N LEU A 159 3.99 13.81 10.86
CA LEU A 159 3.73 14.86 9.88
C LEU A 159 3.99 16.27 10.44
N GLY A 160 4.50 16.36 11.67
CA GLY A 160 4.68 17.60 12.41
C GLY A 160 3.58 17.84 13.45
N SER A 161 3.89 18.67 14.43
CA SER A 161 3.03 18.89 15.61
C SER A 161 1.62 19.34 15.21
N GLY A 162 0.63 18.53 15.58
CA GLY A 162 -0.79 18.80 15.34
C GLY A 162 -1.24 18.69 13.89
N ARG A 163 -0.42 18.15 13.00
CA ARG A 163 -0.76 18.00 11.58
C ARG A 163 -1.43 16.69 11.27
N THR A 164 -2.37 16.75 10.33
CA THR A 164 -3.03 15.58 9.73
C THR A 164 -2.89 15.64 8.22
N ALA A 165 -3.00 14.52 7.54
CA ALA A 165 -3.02 14.45 6.09
C ALA A 165 -4.46 14.48 5.55
N THR A 166 -4.62 15.10 4.39
CA THR A 166 -5.88 15.13 3.61
C THR A 166 -5.79 14.31 2.32
N ALA A 167 -4.56 14.06 1.83
CA ALA A 167 -4.31 13.18 0.69
C ALA A 167 -2.91 12.56 0.80
N ILE A 168 -2.74 11.43 0.13
CA ILE A 168 -1.47 10.68 0.06
C ILE A 168 -1.16 10.28 -1.38
N ALA A 169 0.12 10.13 -1.69
CA ALA A 169 0.59 9.54 -2.93
C ALA A 169 1.86 8.72 -2.68
N ALA A 170 2.10 7.73 -3.53
CA ALA A 170 3.32 6.94 -3.52
C ALA A 170 3.96 6.96 -4.92
N GLY A 171 5.24 7.24 -4.98
CA GLY A 171 6.08 7.02 -6.13
C GLY A 171 6.76 5.65 -6.06
N LEU A 172 7.76 5.39 -6.92
CA LEU A 172 8.49 4.12 -6.89
C LEU A 172 9.11 3.86 -5.50
N TYR A 173 9.84 4.82 -4.96
CA TYR A 173 10.56 4.75 -3.68
C TYR A 173 10.36 6.03 -2.84
N SER A 174 9.29 6.73 -3.04
CA SER A 174 8.97 7.96 -2.31
C SER A 174 7.50 7.97 -1.90
N THR A 175 7.19 8.73 -0.88
CA THR A 175 5.83 8.93 -0.36
C THR A 175 5.59 10.43 -0.21
N ALA A 176 4.37 10.86 -0.45
CA ALA A 176 3.96 12.24 -0.26
C ALA A 176 2.62 12.30 0.49
N ALA A 177 2.45 13.34 1.28
CA ALA A 177 1.18 13.69 1.93
C ALA A 177 0.89 15.18 1.74
N VAL A 178 -0.37 15.49 1.42
CA VAL A 178 -0.91 16.84 1.52
C VAL A 178 -1.46 17.00 2.93
N LEU A 179 -1.06 18.05 3.62
CA LEU A 179 -1.45 18.30 5.00
C LEU A 179 -2.73 19.14 5.09
N ASP A 180 -3.30 19.23 6.28
CA ASP A 180 -4.52 19.98 6.60
C ASP A 180 -4.40 21.50 6.37
N ASP A 181 -3.16 22.03 6.35
CA ASP A 181 -2.89 23.44 6.00
C ASP A 181 -2.58 23.68 4.52
N GLY A 182 -2.70 22.64 3.69
CA GLY A 182 -2.43 22.69 2.26
C GLY A 182 -0.95 22.57 1.88
N THR A 183 -0.05 22.42 2.84
CA THR A 183 1.36 22.14 2.55
C THR A 183 1.55 20.68 2.14
N VAL A 184 2.68 20.37 1.48
CA VAL A 184 3.03 19.03 1.03
C VAL A 184 4.32 18.61 1.70
N LYS A 185 4.30 17.41 2.30
CA LYS A 185 5.52 16.70 2.70
C LYS A 185 5.80 15.55 1.73
N ILE A 186 7.08 15.37 1.39
CA ILE A 186 7.54 14.28 0.54
C ILE A 186 8.82 13.70 1.13
N TRP A 187 8.94 12.37 1.14
CA TRP A 187 10.08 11.65 1.73
C TRP A 187 10.39 10.36 0.96
N GLY A 188 11.51 9.72 1.29
CA GLY A 188 12.04 8.55 0.63
C GLY A 188 13.27 8.86 -0.21
N TYR A 189 13.41 8.19 -1.33
CA TYR A 189 14.57 8.23 -2.22
C TYR A 189 14.74 9.59 -2.90
N ASN A 190 16.00 10.13 -2.87
CA ASN A 190 16.30 11.47 -3.37
C ASN A 190 17.60 11.57 -4.18
N ALA A 191 18.12 10.48 -4.73
CA ALA A 191 19.41 10.51 -5.44
C ALA A 191 19.44 11.46 -6.65
N TYR A 192 18.28 11.80 -7.20
CA TYR A 192 18.13 12.71 -8.35
C TYR A 192 17.42 14.03 -8.02
N GLY A 193 17.24 14.34 -6.73
CA GLY A 193 16.54 15.55 -6.29
C GLY A 193 15.02 15.47 -6.42
N GLN A 194 14.43 14.29 -6.55
CA GLN A 194 12.99 14.08 -6.79
C GLN A 194 12.09 14.50 -5.63
N LEU A 195 12.65 14.72 -4.45
CA LEU A 195 11.90 15.26 -3.32
C LEU A 195 11.79 16.80 -3.34
N GLY A 196 12.49 17.47 -4.27
CA GLY A 196 12.40 18.93 -4.45
C GLY A 196 12.94 19.77 -3.29
N GLN A 197 13.79 19.19 -2.40
CA GLN A 197 14.29 19.84 -1.19
C GLN A 197 15.58 20.65 -1.40
N GLY A 198 16.06 20.75 -2.65
CA GLY A 198 17.33 21.42 -2.97
C GLY A 198 18.57 20.72 -2.43
N THR A 199 18.43 19.56 -1.81
CA THR A 199 19.49 18.71 -1.29
C THR A 199 19.44 17.35 -1.97
N SER A 200 20.49 16.98 -2.66
CA SER A 200 20.68 15.64 -3.27
C SER A 200 22.13 15.24 -3.01
N PRO A 201 22.42 13.98 -2.72
CA PRO A 201 21.58 12.78 -2.82
C PRO A 201 20.93 12.30 -1.50
N ASN A 202 20.68 13.16 -0.53
CA ASN A 202 20.18 12.71 0.78
C ASN A 202 18.72 12.30 0.70
N ASN A 203 18.41 11.07 1.12
CA ASN A 203 17.03 10.62 1.35
C ASN A 203 16.42 11.38 2.55
N ILE A 204 15.11 11.28 2.73
CA ILE A 204 14.39 11.83 3.88
C ILE A 204 13.51 10.73 4.46
N GLY A 205 13.48 10.61 5.79
CA GLY A 205 12.71 9.60 6.51
C GLY A 205 13.51 8.32 6.80
N ASP A 206 14.79 8.28 6.41
CA ASP A 206 15.70 7.17 6.68
C ASP A 206 16.53 7.39 7.98
N ASN A 207 16.50 8.59 8.54
CA ASN A 207 17.14 8.91 9.81
C ASN A 207 16.15 9.53 10.80
N ALA A 208 16.47 9.42 12.08
CA ALA A 208 15.65 10.01 13.14
C ALA A 208 15.58 11.55 13.00
N ASN A 209 14.41 12.12 13.34
CA ASN A 209 14.11 13.56 13.32
C ASN A 209 14.08 14.23 11.93
N GLU A 210 13.97 13.47 10.85
CA GLU A 210 13.81 14.04 9.51
C GLU A 210 12.35 14.33 9.14
N MET A 211 11.43 13.68 9.83
CA MET A 211 10.00 13.81 9.58
C MET A 211 9.38 14.92 10.45
N GLY A 212 8.74 15.10 11.24
CA GLY A 212 8.27 16.06 12.23
C GLY A 212 8.24 17.55 11.89
#